data_114d67acec0a297a15a63137ddabeaa8
#
_entry.id   114d67acec0a297a15a63137ddabeaa8
#
_cell.length_a   1.000
_cell.length_b   1.000
_cell.length_c   1.000
_cell.angle_alpha   90.00
_cell.angle_beta   90.00
_cell.angle_gamma   90.00
#
_symmetry.space_group_name_H-M   'P 1'
#
loop_
_entity.id
_entity.type
_entity.pdbx_description
1 polymer ?
#
loop_
_entity_poly.entity_id
_entity_poly.type
_entity_poly.pdbx_seq_one_letter_code
_entity_poly.pdbx_strand_id
1 'polypeptide(L)'
;MAQKNLVAASLQAKKGRLYAVIQRKCPGGKFKSVWRALGLPEDAPKSKVNKAFREVVANYETEAAEEIERANRPQNEIPVFEYMSVWLEKAAKDLQINTYNSYHSMIYGKIRRYFEHRDLTVGTVKPKDIEGFYDSLFDEGVVANTVIHYHAVLRKAFQQAFKDELIDANPFDRVDRPKKNKFQGENYSEEELLALLKLTKDDPIYPAIMLAGGLGLRRSEALGVRWSRINFEERYILLDTKIVESKDDSGKFIRAVEEMKIFGDTGSLIAS
;
A
#
# COMPACT_ATOMS: atom_id res chain seq x y z
N MET A 1 -19.14 -12.35 36.22
CA MET A 1 -18.20 -13.36 35.71
C MET A 1 -16.78 -12.86 35.97
N ALA A 2 -15.93 -13.66 36.63
CA ALA A 2 -14.56 -13.23 37.01
C ALA A 2 -13.76 -12.92 35.75
N GLN A 3 -13.25 -11.71 35.63
CA GLN A 3 -12.27 -11.34 34.61
C GLN A 3 -11.08 -12.31 34.72
N LYS A 4 -10.95 -13.22 33.78
CA LYS A 4 -9.73 -14.05 33.66
C LYS A 4 -8.58 -13.10 33.40
N ASN A 5 -7.57 -13.07 34.30
CA ASN A 5 -6.34 -12.31 34.10
C ASN A 5 -5.72 -12.65 32.75
N LEU A 6 -5.85 -11.74 31.78
CA LEU A 6 -5.29 -11.87 30.44
C LEU A 6 -3.77 -11.72 30.45
N VAL A 7 -3.25 -11.08 31.51
CA VAL A 7 -1.85 -10.73 31.70
C VAL A 7 -1.43 -11.12 33.09
N ALA A 8 -0.32 -11.85 33.21
CA ALA A 8 0.41 -12.05 34.45
C ALA A 8 1.68 -11.22 34.40
N ALA A 9 1.96 -10.46 35.45
CA ALA A 9 3.12 -9.59 35.51
C ALA A 9 3.90 -9.77 36.79
N SER A 10 5.23 -9.72 36.68
CA SER A 10 6.16 -9.73 37.79
C SER A 10 7.21 -8.65 37.64
N LEU A 11 7.71 -8.13 38.80
CA LEU A 11 8.78 -7.14 38.81
C LEU A 11 10.12 -7.89 38.89
N GLN A 12 11.08 -7.54 38.05
CA GLN A 12 12.43 -8.08 38.08
C GLN A 12 13.47 -6.98 37.94
N ALA A 13 14.58 -7.17 38.63
CA ALA A 13 15.76 -6.30 38.52
C ALA A 13 16.82 -6.95 37.61
N LYS A 14 17.41 -6.17 36.73
CA LYS A 14 18.48 -6.60 35.84
C LYS A 14 19.46 -5.45 35.60
N LYS A 15 20.73 -5.67 35.90
CA LYS A 15 21.79 -4.66 35.73
C LYS A 15 21.47 -3.31 36.40
N GLY A 16 20.95 -3.34 37.65
CA GLY A 16 20.61 -2.14 38.43
C GLY A 16 19.38 -1.38 37.96
N ARG A 17 18.56 -1.95 37.10
CA ARG A 17 17.32 -1.35 36.59
C ARG A 17 16.13 -2.29 36.77
N LEU A 18 14.95 -1.70 36.97
CA LEU A 18 13.71 -2.44 37.17
C LEU A 18 12.96 -2.65 35.84
N TYR A 19 12.42 -3.87 35.69
CA TYR A 19 11.66 -4.29 34.55
C TYR A 19 10.34 -4.93 35.00
N ALA A 20 9.26 -4.64 34.26
CA ALA A 20 8.06 -5.45 34.28
C ALA A 20 8.23 -6.63 33.31
N VAL A 21 8.16 -7.85 33.83
CA VAL A 21 8.11 -9.07 33.02
C VAL A 21 6.65 -9.45 32.87
N ILE A 22 6.14 -9.32 31.67
CA ILE A 22 4.72 -9.47 31.36
C ILE A 22 4.55 -10.74 30.56
N GLN A 23 3.69 -11.65 31.05
CA GLN A 23 3.25 -12.81 30.33
C GLN A 23 1.82 -12.56 29.87
N ARG A 24 1.61 -12.38 28.56
CA ARG A 24 0.29 -12.18 27.99
C ARG A 24 -0.19 -13.42 27.23
N LYS A 25 -1.47 -13.67 27.30
CA LYS A 25 -2.12 -14.70 26.51
C LYS A 25 -2.37 -14.16 25.10
N CYS A 26 -1.87 -14.88 24.10
CA CYS A 26 -2.12 -14.57 22.68
C CYS A 26 -3.33 -15.34 22.16
N PRO A 27 -3.92 -14.92 21.02
CA PRO A 27 -4.89 -15.72 20.28
C PRO A 27 -4.34 -17.12 20.02
N GLY A 28 -5.15 -18.15 20.23
CA GLY A 28 -4.72 -19.55 20.14
C GLY A 28 -4.14 -20.15 21.45
N GLY A 29 -4.21 -19.42 22.59
CA GLY A 29 -3.93 -19.93 23.92
C GLY A 29 -2.45 -19.98 24.33
N LYS A 30 -1.53 -19.57 23.47
CA LYS A 30 -0.09 -19.46 23.77
C LYS A 30 0.20 -18.22 24.61
N PHE A 31 1.23 -18.30 25.49
CA PHE A 31 1.71 -17.17 26.26
C PHE A 31 2.98 -16.59 25.62
N LYS A 32 3.04 -15.27 25.52
CA LYS A 32 4.24 -14.52 25.09
C LYS A 32 4.79 -13.73 26.27
N SER A 33 6.08 -13.88 26.55
CA SER A 33 6.76 -13.13 27.62
C SER A 33 7.47 -11.91 27.02
N VAL A 34 7.26 -10.74 27.62
CA VAL A 34 7.85 -9.47 27.20
C VAL A 34 8.45 -8.74 28.39
N TRP A 35 9.66 -8.22 28.25
CA TRP A 35 10.34 -7.42 29.25
C TRP A 35 10.21 -5.94 28.90
N ARG A 36 9.70 -5.14 29.84
CA ARG A 36 9.61 -3.68 29.70
C ARG A 36 10.34 -2.95 30.80
N ALA A 37 11.26 -2.08 30.41
CA ALA A 37 11.97 -1.24 31.37
C ALA A 37 11.00 -0.23 32.01
N LEU A 38 11.04 -0.11 33.33
CA LEU A 38 10.26 0.90 34.06
C LEU A 38 10.92 2.27 34.05
N GLY A 39 12.15 2.39 33.54
CA GLY A 39 12.92 3.63 33.57
C GLY A 39 13.44 4.00 34.97
N LEU A 40 13.34 3.09 35.95
CA LEU A 40 13.68 3.31 37.34
C LEU A 40 14.86 2.45 37.74
N PRO A 41 15.76 2.96 38.60
CA PRO A 41 16.84 2.18 39.22
C PRO A 41 16.26 1.23 40.27
N GLU A 42 17.06 0.22 40.66
CA GLU A 42 16.63 -0.83 41.59
C GLU A 42 16.32 -0.31 43.02
N ASP A 43 16.97 0.77 43.43
CA ASP A 43 16.78 1.47 44.71
C ASP A 43 15.67 2.53 44.72
N ALA A 44 14.90 2.64 43.63
CA ALA A 44 13.82 3.61 43.52
C ALA A 44 12.76 3.42 44.62
N PRO A 45 12.09 4.51 45.07
CA PRO A 45 11.02 4.41 46.06
C PRO A 45 9.89 3.49 45.62
N LYS A 46 9.47 2.57 46.50
CA LYS A 46 8.41 1.57 46.20
C LYS A 46 7.13 2.17 45.63
N SER A 47 6.74 3.38 46.06
CA SER A 47 5.57 4.07 45.54
C SER A 47 5.68 4.42 44.07
N LYS A 48 6.85 4.91 43.62
CA LYS A 48 7.13 5.21 42.21
C LYS A 48 7.19 3.94 41.36
N VAL A 49 7.83 2.90 41.88
CA VAL A 49 7.93 1.60 41.23
C VAL A 49 6.53 0.99 41.02
N ASN A 50 5.70 0.96 42.08
CA ASN A 50 4.35 0.41 42.00
C ASN A 50 3.45 1.21 41.01
N LYS A 51 3.61 2.51 40.94
CA LYS A 51 2.87 3.35 40.01
C LYS A 51 3.27 3.02 38.57
N ALA A 52 4.55 3.07 38.24
CA ALA A 52 5.05 2.77 36.89
C ALA A 52 4.74 1.32 36.47
N PHE A 53 4.86 0.36 37.39
CA PHE A 53 4.53 -1.04 37.14
C PHE A 53 3.04 -1.21 36.77
N ARG A 54 2.13 -0.60 37.55
CA ARG A 54 0.67 -0.67 37.28
C ARG A 54 0.31 -0.02 35.95
N GLU A 55 0.90 1.12 35.58
CA GLU A 55 0.67 1.78 34.31
C GLU A 55 1.09 0.89 33.14
N VAL A 56 2.26 0.27 33.22
CA VAL A 56 2.74 -0.64 32.17
C VAL A 56 1.85 -1.88 32.06
N VAL A 57 1.44 -2.48 33.19
CA VAL A 57 0.56 -3.67 33.18
C VAL A 57 -0.81 -3.34 32.61
N ALA A 58 -1.42 -2.22 33.02
CA ALA A 58 -2.73 -1.80 32.52
C ALA A 58 -2.74 -1.59 31.00
N ASN A 59 -1.68 -0.98 30.45
CA ASN A 59 -1.56 -0.80 29.00
C ASN A 59 -1.53 -2.16 28.27
N TYR A 60 -0.78 -3.14 28.82
CA TYR A 60 -0.71 -4.47 28.22
C TYR A 60 -2.00 -5.30 28.39
N GLU A 61 -2.74 -5.08 29.48
CA GLU A 61 -4.07 -5.69 29.66
C GLU A 61 -5.06 -5.17 28.63
N THR A 62 -5.04 -3.87 28.35
CA THR A 62 -5.85 -3.25 27.29
C THR A 62 -5.48 -3.77 25.92
N GLU A 63 -4.19 -3.76 25.57
CA GLU A 63 -3.71 -4.29 24.29
C GLU A 63 -4.07 -5.78 24.09
N ALA A 64 -3.95 -6.61 25.16
CA ALA A 64 -4.28 -8.01 25.09
C ALA A 64 -5.79 -8.26 24.93
N ALA A 65 -6.62 -7.44 25.59
CA ALA A 65 -8.07 -7.50 25.44
C ALA A 65 -8.50 -7.14 24.03
N GLU A 66 -7.97 -6.05 23.48
CA GLU A 66 -8.24 -5.61 22.12
C GLU A 66 -7.80 -6.64 21.07
N GLU A 67 -6.63 -7.27 21.26
CA GLU A 67 -6.11 -8.30 20.35
C GLU A 67 -7.01 -9.55 20.35
N ILE A 68 -7.50 -9.97 21.53
CA ILE A 68 -8.43 -11.11 21.66
C ILE A 68 -9.79 -10.76 21.07
N GLU A 69 -10.29 -9.55 21.33
CA GLU A 69 -11.55 -9.08 20.74
C GLU A 69 -11.46 -9.03 19.23
N ARG A 70 -10.37 -8.47 18.68
CA ARG A 70 -10.11 -8.44 17.24
C ARG A 70 -10.04 -9.84 16.63
N ALA A 71 -9.38 -10.80 17.33
CA ALA A 71 -9.28 -12.18 16.87
C ALA A 71 -10.60 -12.96 16.91
N ASN A 72 -11.50 -12.58 17.82
CA ASN A 72 -12.83 -13.21 17.97
C ASN A 72 -13.94 -12.48 17.21
N ARG A 73 -13.66 -11.32 16.62
CA ARG A 73 -14.64 -10.54 15.85
C ARG A 73 -15.06 -11.34 14.61
N PRO A 74 -16.37 -11.43 14.32
CA PRO A 74 -16.84 -11.99 13.06
C PRO A 74 -16.18 -11.26 11.88
N GLN A 75 -15.75 -12.01 10.87
CA GLN A 75 -14.98 -11.44 9.78
C GLN A 75 -15.74 -10.41 8.95
N ASN A 76 -17.06 -10.47 8.91
CA ASN A 76 -17.92 -9.47 8.27
C ASN A 76 -18.08 -8.18 9.10
N GLU A 77 -17.72 -8.21 10.39
CA GLU A 77 -17.72 -7.05 11.28
C GLU A 77 -16.36 -6.33 11.33
N ILE A 78 -15.40 -6.74 10.49
CA ILE A 78 -14.10 -6.04 10.37
C ILE A 78 -14.34 -4.65 9.75
N PRO A 79 -13.81 -3.56 10.36
CA PRO A 79 -13.86 -2.24 9.77
C PRO A 79 -13.26 -2.21 8.36
N VAL A 80 -13.85 -1.42 7.46
CA VAL A 80 -13.44 -1.36 6.04
C VAL A 80 -11.95 -1.11 5.88
N PHE A 81 -11.40 -0.13 6.60
CA PHE A 81 -9.96 0.18 6.49
C PHE A 81 -9.08 -0.98 6.97
N GLU A 82 -9.42 -1.62 8.07
CA GLU A 82 -8.69 -2.78 8.60
C GLU A 82 -8.69 -3.94 7.59
N TYR A 83 -9.84 -4.24 7.00
CA TYR A 83 -9.97 -5.23 5.94
C TYR A 83 -9.10 -4.90 4.72
N MET A 84 -9.17 -3.65 4.24
CA MET A 84 -8.39 -3.19 3.08
C MET A 84 -6.89 -3.31 3.30
N SER A 85 -6.41 -3.03 4.51
CA SER A 85 -4.98 -3.17 4.86
C SER A 85 -4.53 -4.62 4.80
N VAL A 86 -5.29 -5.54 5.41
CA VAL A 86 -5.00 -6.98 5.39
C VAL A 86 -5.10 -7.55 3.97
N TRP A 87 -6.11 -7.11 3.21
CA TRP A 87 -6.26 -7.51 1.80
C TRP A 87 -5.05 -7.07 0.95
N LEU A 88 -4.55 -5.85 1.14
CA LEU A 88 -3.39 -5.35 0.41
C LEU A 88 -2.13 -6.17 0.70
N GLU A 89 -1.87 -6.52 1.96
CA GLU A 89 -0.74 -7.37 2.35
C GLU A 89 -0.80 -8.76 1.69
N LYS A 90 -1.99 -9.35 1.63
CA LYS A 90 -2.19 -10.64 0.93
C LYS A 90 -1.97 -10.50 -0.57
N ALA A 91 -2.51 -9.42 -1.17
CA ALA A 91 -2.42 -9.16 -2.61
C ALA A 91 -0.99 -8.76 -3.05
N ALA A 92 -0.14 -8.28 -2.14
CA ALA A 92 1.22 -7.82 -2.44
C ALA A 92 2.07 -8.88 -3.16
N LYS A 93 1.82 -10.17 -2.89
CA LYS A 93 2.57 -11.29 -3.50
C LYS A 93 2.40 -11.39 -5.02
N ASP A 94 1.24 -10.92 -5.52
CA ASP A 94 0.86 -11.04 -6.93
C ASP A 94 0.91 -9.69 -7.66
N LEU A 95 1.19 -8.60 -6.94
CA LEU A 95 1.19 -7.25 -7.49
C LEU A 95 2.60 -6.81 -7.90
N GLN A 96 2.70 -6.14 -9.04
CA GLN A 96 3.90 -5.38 -9.37
C GLN A 96 4.06 -4.22 -8.40
N ILE A 97 5.31 -3.85 -8.10
CA ILE A 97 5.66 -2.84 -7.09
C ILE A 97 4.92 -1.51 -7.28
N ASN A 98 4.80 -1.02 -8.51
CA ASN A 98 4.09 0.24 -8.79
C ASN A 98 2.58 0.12 -8.51
N THR A 99 1.98 -1.04 -8.78
CA THR A 99 0.57 -1.29 -8.48
C THR A 99 0.35 -1.35 -6.97
N TYR A 100 1.23 -2.05 -6.25
CA TYR A 100 1.20 -2.09 -4.79
C TYR A 100 1.30 -0.70 -4.19
N ASN A 101 2.29 0.11 -4.61
CA ASN A 101 2.47 1.48 -4.13
C ASN A 101 1.27 2.38 -4.42
N SER A 102 0.65 2.24 -5.58
CA SER A 102 -0.58 2.95 -5.94
C SER A 102 -1.73 2.56 -5.01
N TYR A 103 -1.95 1.26 -4.80
CA TYR A 103 -2.99 0.76 -3.91
C TYR A 103 -2.73 1.18 -2.46
N HIS A 104 -1.49 1.06 -1.99
CA HIS A 104 -1.08 1.51 -0.67
C HIS A 104 -1.39 2.99 -0.45
N SER A 105 -0.99 3.85 -1.39
CA SER A 105 -1.28 5.29 -1.32
C SER A 105 -2.78 5.59 -1.26
N MET A 106 -3.60 4.86 -2.04
CA MET A 106 -5.06 5.03 -2.02
C MET A 106 -5.67 4.57 -0.70
N ILE A 107 -5.26 3.40 -0.20
CA ILE A 107 -5.83 2.78 1.01
C ILE A 107 -5.44 3.58 2.24
N TYR A 108 -4.15 3.85 2.44
CA TYR A 108 -3.66 4.60 3.61
C TYR A 108 -3.88 6.12 3.52
N GLY A 109 -4.25 6.61 2.35
CA GLY A 109 -4.61 7.99 2.11
C GLY A 109 -6.11 8.26 2.29
N LYS A 110 -6.82 8.45 1.19
CA LYS A 110 -8.22 8.90 1.20
C LYS A 110 -9.22 7.85 1.67
N ILE A 111 -8.99 6.54 1.37
CA ILE A 111 -9.88 5.47 1.84
C ILE A 111 -9.84 5.40 3.38
N ARG A 112 -8.63 5.38 3.98
CA ARG A 112 -8.48 5.43 5.43
C ARG A 112 -9.21 6.62 6.03
N ARG A 113 -8.93 7.83 5.53
CA ARG A 113 -9.52 9.08 6.04
C ARG A 113 -11.04 9.07 6.02
N TYR A 114 -11.63 8.47 4.98
CA TYR A 114 -13.09 8.41 4.86
C TYR A 114 -13.71 7.34 5.78
N PHE A 115 -13.14 6.13 5.80
CA PHE A 115 -13.77 4.99 6.46
C PHE A 115 -13.37 4.81 7.94
N GLU A 116 -12.18 5.29 8.38
CA GLU A 116 -11.68 5.06 9.73
C GLU A 116 -12.56 5.68 10.83
N HIS A 117 -13.26 6.78 10.52
CA HIS A 117 -14.12 7.49 11.47
C HIS A 117 -15.62 7.22 11.27
N ARG A 118 -15.95 6.21 10.47
CA ARG A 118 -17.32 5.77 10.22
C ARG A 118 -17.47 4.37 10.76
N ASP A 119 -18.58 4.12 11.41
CA ASP A 119 -18.91 2.78 11.93
C ASP A 119 -19.40 1.86 10.79
N LEU A 120 -18.50 1.66 9.81
CA LEU A 120 -18.74 0.85 8.62
C LEU A 120 -17.80 -0.35 8.60
N THR A 121 -18.40 -1.52 8.56
CA THR A 121 -17.69 -2.80 8.43
C THR A 121 -17.88 -3.38 7.03
N VAL A 122 -17.08 -4.39 6.69
CA VAL A 122 -17.18 -5.08 5.40
C VAL A 122 -18.60 -5.58 5.12
N GLY A 123 -19.29 -6.10 6.16
CA GLY A 123 -20.66 -6.63 6.04
C GLY A 123 -21.75 -5.56 6.01
N THR A 124 -21.47 -4.32 6.42
CA THR A 124 -22.49 -3.27 6.55
C THR A 124 -22.44 -2.21 5.46
N VAL A 125 -21.34 -2.13 4.67
CA VAL A 125 -21.21 -1.17 3.57
C VAL A 125 -22.32 -1.35 2.54
N LYS A 126 -23.01 -0.25 2.23
CA LYS A 126 -24.08 -0.20 1.23
C LYS A 126 -23.67 0.67 0.03
N PRO A 127 -24.36 0.55 -1.11
CA PRO A 127 -24.13 1.41 -2.28
C PRO A 127 -24.08 2.90 -1.96
N LYS A 128 -24.99 3.38 -1.08
CA LYS A 128 -25.03 4.80 -0.65
C LYS A 128 -23.75 5.26 0.06
N ASP A 129 -23.10 4.38 0.83
CA ASP A 129 -21.85 4.72 1.53
C ASP A 129 -20.70 4.89 0.53
N ILE A 130 -20.73 4.09 -0.56
CA ILE A 130 -19.77 4.16 -1.66
C ILE A 130 -19.96 5.45 -2.47
N GLU A 131 -21.21 5.80 -2.79
CA GLU A 131 -21.56 7.06 -3.46
C GLU A 131 -21.09 8.25 -2.61
N GLY A 132 -21.37 8.23 -1.29
CA GLY A 132 -20.88 9.25 -0.38
C GLY A 132 -19.35 9.36 -0.31
N PHE A 133 -18.63 8.25 -0.51
CA PHE A 133 -17.18 8.31 -0.65
C PHE A 133 -16.77 9.01 -1.95
N TYR A 134 -17.45 8.75 -3.08
CA TYR A 134 -17.14 9.44 -4.34
C TYR A 134 -17.43 10.92 -4.25
N ASP A 135 -18.55 11.30 -3.64
CA ASP A 135 -18.91 12.71 -3.42
C ASP A 135 -17.82 13.41 -2.61
N SER A 136 -17.32 12.78 -1.54
CA SER A 136 -16.23 13.34 -0.75
C SER A 136 -14.94 13.52 -1.54
N LEU A 137 -14.66 12.63 -2.51
CA LEU A 137 -13.51 12.77 -3.40
C LEU A 137 -13.68 13.92 -4.38
N PHE A 138 -14.89 14.11 -4.93
CA PHE A 138 -15.20 15.23 -5.82
C PHE A 138 -15.17 16.58 -5.09
N ASP A 139 -15.66 16.65 -3.87
CA ASP A 139 -15.59 17.83 -3.01
C ASP A 139 -14.13 18.25 -2.72
N GLU A 140 -13.22 17.28 -2.63
CA GLU A 140 -11.77 17.51 -2.53
C GLU A 140 -11.09 17.82 -3.89
N GLY A 141 -11.86 17.97 -4.97
CA GLY A 141 -11.35 18.30 -6.33
C GLY A 141 -10.72 17.13 -7.06
N VAL A 142 -10.96 15.87 -6.65
CA VAL A 142 -10.44 14.69 -7.33
C VAL A 142 -11.18 14.48 -8.65
N VAL A 143 -10.43 14.34 -9.75
CA VAL A 143 -11.01 14.14 -11.09
C VAL A 143 -11.62 12.75 -11.25
N ALA A 144 -12.66 12.64 -12.07
CA ALA A 144 -13.44 11.40 -12.28
C ALA A 144 -12.56 10.18 -12.62
N ASN A 145 -11.54 10.36 -13.46
CA ASN A 145 -10.61 9.26 -13.80
C ASN A 145 -9.90 8.69 -12.57
N THR A 146 -9.54 9.53 -11.59
CA THR A 146 -8.93 9.09 -10.34
C THR A 146 -9.96 8.40 -9.43
N VAL A 147 -11.21 8.90 -9.37
CA VAL A 147 -12.30 8.23 -8.62
C VAL A 147 -12.56 6.83 -9.18
N ILE A 148 -12.49 6.64 -10.51
CA ILE A 148 -12.58 5.31 -11.14
C ILE A 148 -11.47 4.36 -10.63
N HIS A 149 -10.27 4.85 -10.37
CA HIS A 149 -9.21 4.02 -9.78
C HIS A 149 -9.53 3.61 -8.34
N TYR A 150 -10.07 4.53 -7.52
CA TYR A 150 -10.55 4.18 -6.17
C TYR A 150 -11.65 3.13 -6.22
N HIS A 151 -12.65 3.31 -7.11
CA HIS A 151 -13.70 2.31 -7.34
C HIS A 151 -13.10 0.94 -7.68
N ALA A 152 -12.14 0.87 -8.59
CA ALA A 152 -11.54 -0.38 -9.03
C ALA A 152 -10.81 -1.12 -7.89
N VAL A 153 -10.06 -0.40 -7.05
CA VAL A 153 -9.34 -0.97 -5.89
C VAL A 153 -10.32 -1.51 -4.86
N LEU A 154 -11.30 -0.70 -4.46
CA LEU A 154 -12.32 -1.10 -3.48
C LEU A 154 -13.16 -2.27 -4.00
N ARG A 155 -13.66 -2.19 -5.25
CA ARG A 155 -14.43 -3.27 -5.87
C ARG A 155 -13.65 -4.58 -5.91
N LYS A 156 -12.34 -4.54 -6.21
CA LYS A 156 -11.47 -5.72 -6.23
C LYS A 156 -11.33 -6.35 -4.83
N ALA A 157 -11.15 -5.54 -3.80
CA ALA A 157 -11.07 -6.01 -2.42
C ALA A 157 -12.41 -6.61 -1.95
N PHE A 158 -13.53 -5.94 -2.21
CA PHE A 158 -14.86 -6.46 -1.87
C PHE A 158 -15.27 -7.68 -2.71
N GLN A 159 -14.75 -7.83 -3.93
CA GLN A 159 -14.90 -9.06 -4.70
C GLN A 159 -14.16 -10.23 -4.02
N GLN A 160 -13.04 -9.98 -3.38
CA GLN A 160 -12.37 -10.99 -2.57
C GLN A 160 -13.19 -11.31 -1.30
N ALA A 161 -13.74 -10.30 -0.63
CA ALA A 161 -14.63 -10.51 0.51
C ALA A 161 -15.85 -11.38 0.16
N PHE A 162 -16.42 -11.19 -1.03
CA PHE A 162 -17.50 -12.03 -1.55
C PHE A 162 -17.03 -13.47 -1.79
N LYS A 163 -15.85 -13.67 -2.38
CA LYS A 163 -15.28 -15.02 -2.60
C LYS A 163 -14.91 -15.73 -1.30
N ASP A 164 -14.54 -14.98 -0.27
CA ASP A 164 -14.22 -15.47 1.07
C ASP A 164 -15.48 -15.64 1.93
N GLU A 165 -16.68 -15.49 1.33
CA GLU A 165 -18.00 -15.64 1.97
C GLU A 165 -18.23 -14.68 3.16
N LEU A 166 -17.52 -13.54 3.19
CA LEU A 166 -17.69 -12.52 4.22
C LEU A 166 -18.94 -11.66 3.99
N ILE A 167 -19.37 -11.56 2.74
CA ILE A 167 -20.55 -10.82 2.28
C ILE A 167 -21.31 -11.62 1.23
N ASP A 168 -22.63 -11.48 1.19
CA ASP A 168 -23.50 -12.20 0.25
C ASP A 168 -23.43 -11.64 -1.18
N ALA A 169 -23.05 -10.39 -1.34
CA ALA A 169 -22.92 -9.72 -2.64
C ALA A 169 -21.93 -8.56 -2.55
N ASN A 170 -21.24 -8.26 -3.66
CA ASN A 170 -20.37 -7.12 -3.71
C ASN A 170 -21.19 -5.81 -3.86
N PRO A 171 -21.19 -4.88 -2.89
CA PRO A 171 -21.99 -3.66 -2.97
C PRO A 171 -21.56 -2.73 -4.10
N PHE A 172 -20.31 -2.83 -4.57
CA PHE A 172 -19.78 -2.04 -5.71
C PHE A 172 -20.39 -2.43 -7.05
N ASP A 173 -21.02 -3.60 -7.17
CA ASP A 173 -21.71 -4.01 -8.41
C ASP A 173 -23.05 -3.30 -8.61
N ARG A 174 -23.54 -2.61 -7.57
CA ARG A 174 -24.79 -1.83 -7.57
C ARG A 174 -24.56 -0.32 -7.62
N VAL A 175 -23.31 0.12 -7.80
CA VAL A 175 -22.94 1.54 -7.88
C VAL A 175 -22.38 1.85 -9.26
N ASP A 176 -22.92 2.88 -9.89
CA ASP A 176 -22.39 3.35 -11.15
C ASP A 176 -21.05 4.07 -10.91
N ARG A 177 -20.02 3.59 -11.61
CA ARG A 177 -18.75 4.29 -11.60
C ARG A 177 -18.86 5.62 -12.33
N PRO A 178 -18.12 6.66 -11.91
CA PRO A 178 -18.10 7.94 -12.63
C PRO A 178 -17.73 7.78 -14.10
N LYS A 179 -18.31 8.63 -14.95
CA LYS A 179 -17.98 8.64 -16.39
C LYS A 179 -16.55 9.12 -16.60
N LYS A 180 -15.81 8.40 -17.42
CA LYS A 180 -14.43 8.74 -17.76
C LYS A 180 -14.39 10.06 -18.54
N ASN A 181 -13.55 10.99 -18.09
CA ASN A 181 -13.24 12.19 -18.86
C ASN A 181 -12.39 11.79 -20.08
N LYS A 182 -12.80 12.25 -21.26
CA LYS A 182 -11.99 12.09 -22.48
C LYS A 182 -10.77 12.99 -22.35
N PHE A 183 -9.60 12.39 -22.37
CA PHE A 183 -8.34 13.11 -22.47
C PHE A 183 -8.01 13.28 -23.96
N GLN A 184 -7.86 14.52 -24.42
CA GLN A 184 -7.25 14.83 -25.69
C GLN A 184 -5.78 15.14 -25.44
N GLY A 185 -4.90 14.23 -25.87
CA GLY A 185 -3.47 14.45 -25.83
C GLY A 185 -3.07 15.43 -26.94
N GLU A 186 -2.19 16.36 -26.61
CA GLU A 186 -1.47 17.14 -27.62
C GLU A 186 -0.24 16.35 -28.06
N ASN A 187 0.00 16.29 -29.35
CA ASN A 187 1.16 15.63 -29.93
C ASN A 187 2.06 16.69 -30.55
N TYR A 188 3.37 16.51 -30.47
CA TYR A 188 4.30 17.33 -31.22
C TYR A 188 4.15 17.10 -32.71
N SER A 189 4.22 18.18 -33.50
CA SER A 189 4.41 18.08 -34.94
C SER A 189 5.83 17.59 -35.25
N GLU A 190 6.07 17.20 -36.51
CA GLU A 190 7.41 16.80 -36.94
C GLU A 190 8.43 17.95 -36.76
N GLU A 191 8.03 19.19 -37.11
CA GLU A 191 8.89 20.38 -36.97
C GLU A 191 9.21 20.67 -35.50
N GLU A 192 8.24 20.55 -34.60
CA GLU A 192 8.41 20.73 -33.15
C GLU A 192 9.35 19.67 -32.57
N LEU A 193 9.20 18.40 -32.99
CA LEU A 193 10.09 17.32 -32.55
C LEU A 193 11.53 17.53 -33.03
N LEU A 194 11.71 17.93 -34.31
CA LEU A 194 13.03 18.22 -34.84
C LEU A 194 13.68 19.44 -34.15
N ALA A 195 12.89 20.45 -33.81
CA ALA A 195 13.36 21.59 -33.05
C ALA A 195 13.79 21.19 -31.63
N LEU A 196 13.01 20.34 -30.96
CA LEU A 196 13.35 19.82 -29.64
C LEU A 196 14.63 18.99 -29.66
N LEU A 197 14.81 18.11 -30.65
CA LEU A 197 16.01 17.31 -30.81
C LEU A 197 17.24 18.20 -31.07
N LYS A 198 17.11 19.28 -31.85
CA LYS A 198 18.18 20.24 -32.08
C LYS A 198 18.57 21.00 -30.82
N LEU A 199 17.62 21.43 -30.03
CA LEU A 199 17.82 22.14 -28.76
C LEU A 199 18.51 21.27 -27.70
N THR A 200 18.21 19.97 -27.68
CA THR A 200 18.69 19.04 -26.65
C THR A 200 19.93 18.26 -27.06
N LYS A 201 20.54 18.55 -28.22
CA LYS A 201 21.63 17.77 -28.83
C LYS A 201 22.81 17.52 -27.88
N ASP A 202 23.16 18.52 -27.07
CA ASP A 202 24.27 18.46 -26.12
C ASP A 202 23.83 18.14 -24.68
N ASP A 203 22.55 17.86 -24.48
CA ASP A 203 21.99 17.51 -23.18
C ASP A 203 22.02 15.98 -22.96
N PRO A 204 22.38 15.51 -21.75
CA PRO A 204 22.34 14.08 -21.41
C PRO A 204 20.99 13.40 -21.65
N ILE A 205 19.87 14.13 -21.71
CA ILE A 205 18.54 13.61 -21.99
C ILE A 205 18.29 13.34 -23.49
N TYR A 206 19.14 13.84 -24.37
CA TYR A 206 18.99 13.73 -25.83
C TYR A 206 18.70 12.30 -26.32
N PRO A 207 19.45 11.25 -25.89
CA PRO A 207 19.17 9.88 -26.34
C PRO A 207 17.77 9.41 -25.94
N ALA A 208 17.28 9.80 -24.76
CA ALA A 208 15.94 9.41 -24.30
C ALA A 208 14.84 10.11 -25.13
N ILE A 209 15.03 11.39 -25.48
CA ILE A 209 14.09 12.14 -26.34
C ILE A 209 14.10 11.54 -27.76
N MET A 210 15.28 11.20 -28.29
CA MET A 210 15.41 10.56 -29.60
C MET A 210 14.70 9.20 -29.64
N LEU A 211 14.90 8.37 -28.63
CA LEU A 211 14.23 7.06 -28.53
C LEU A 211 12.72 7.21 -28.35
N ALA A 212 12.26 8.15 -27.53
CA ALA A 212 10.83 8.36 -27.32
C ALA A 212 10.15 8.98 -28.55
N GLY A 213 10.75 10.03 -29.12
CA GLY A 213 10.19 10.74 -30.27
C GLY A 213 10.33 9.98 -31.59
N GLY A 214 11.50 9.38 -31.85
CA GLY A 214 11.78 8.68 -33.10
C GLY A 214 11.21 7.27 -33.16
N LEU A 215 11.21 6.53 -32.04
CA LEU A 215 10.75 5.14 -31.98
C LEU A 215 9.44 4.94 -31.20
N GLY A 216 8.85 6.00 -30.67
CA GLY A 216 7.60 5.93 -29.91
C GLY A 216 7.71 5.21 -28.55
N LEU A 217 8.91 5.14 -27.98
CA LEU A 217 9.12 4.46 -26.71
C LEU A 217 8.48 5.22 -25.54
N ARG A 218 7.89 4.48 -24.60
CA ARG A 218 7.47 5.08 -23.33
C ARG A 218 8.68 5.52 -22.54
N ARG A 219 8.53 6.55 -21.68
CA ARG A 219 9.62 7.07 -20.82
C ARG A 219 10.37 5.94 -20.11
N SER A 220 9.67 4.99 -19.50
CA SER A 220 10.26 3.88 -18.76
C SER A 220 11.05 2.91 -19.66
N GLU A 221 10.61 2.72 -20.88
CA GLU A 221 11.24 1.89 -21.91
C GLU A 221 12.49 2.59 -22.44
N ALA A 222 12.38 3.87 -22.84
CA ALA A 222 13.50 4.66 -23.34
C ALA A 222 14.66 4.73 -22.32
N LEU A 223 14.33 4.94 -21.03
CA LEU A 223 15.33 4.95 -19.95
C LEU A 223 15.87 3.57 -19.60
N GLY A 224 15.15 2.49 -19.96
CA GLY A 224 15.55 1.10 -19.73
C GLY A 224 16.43 0.51 -20.84
N VAL A 225 16.61 1.18 -21.96
CA VAL A 225 17.44 0.69 -23.08
C VAL A 225 18.90 0.51 -22.62
N ARG A 226 19.44 -0.66 -22.88
CA ARG A 226 20.83 -1.00 -22.58
C ARG A 226 21.65 -1.08 -23.86
N TRP A 227 22.88 -0.55 -23.85
CA TRP A 227 23.80 -0.60 -24.99
C TRP A 227 24.00 -2.03 -25.51
N SER A 228 24.04 -3.04 -24.64
CA SER A 228 24.17 -4.44 -24.99
C SER A 228 22.96 -5.02 -25.75
N ARG A 229 21.87 -4.25 -25.85
CA ARG A 229 20.62 -4.62 -26.53
C ARG A 229 20.40 -3.86 -27.84
N ILE A 230 21.38 -3.08 -28.27
CA ILE A 230 21.37 -2.36 -29.54
C ILE A 230 22.26 -3.12 -30.53
N ASN A 231 21.67 -3.58 -31.62
CA ASN A 231 22.42 -4.15 -32.73
C ASN A 231 22.47 -3.15 -33.88
N PHE A 232 23.64 -2.53 -34.07
CA PHE A 232 23.85 -1.52 -35.12
C PHE A 232 24.00 -2.12 -36.51
N GLU A 233 24.43 -3.38 -36.62
CA GLU A 233 24.60 -4.07 -37.91
C GLU A 233 23.25 -4.46 -38.48
N GLU A 234 22.39 -5.06 -37.65
CA GLU A 234 21.05 -5.49 -38.04
C GLU A 234 19.98 -4.42 -37.76
N ARG A 235 20.37 -3.26 -37.24
CA ARG A 235 19.53 -2.08 -37.00
C ARG A 235 18.30 -2.33 -36.14
N TYR A 236 18.46 -3.01 -35.00
CA TYR A 236 17.36 -3.19 -34.06
C TYR A 236 17.76 -2.89 -32.63
N ILE A 237 16.74 -2.63 -31.80
CA ILE A 237 16.84 -2.52 -30.34
C ILE A 237 15.94 -3.56 -29.72
N LEU A 238 16.48 -4.39 -28.82
CA LEU A 238 15.71 -5.34 -28.05
C LEU A 238 15.24 -4.66 -26.74
N LEU A 239 13.93 -4.50 -26.60
CA LEU A 239 13.30 -3.92 -25.42
C LEU A 239 12.92 -5.04 -24.45
N ASP A 240 13.78 -5.35 -23.52
CA ASP A 240 13.58 -6.37 -22.49
C ASP A 240 13.52 -5.84 -21.08
N THR A 241 13.84 -4.56 -20.90
CA THR A 241 13.88 -3.89 -19.60
C THR A 241 13.23 -2.51 -19.64
N LYS A 242 12.72 -2.08 -18.50
CA LYS A 242 12.21 -0.73 -18.24
C LYS A 242 12.70 -0.23 -16.89
N ILE A 243 12.83 1.09 -16.74
CA ILE A 243 13.10 1.69 -15.45
C ILE A 243 11.79 2.09 -14.80
N VAL A 244 11.59 1.66 -13.55
CA VAL A 244 10.46 2.04 -12.72
C VAL A 244 10.96 2.82 -11.51
N GLU A 245 10.20 3.85 -11.13
CA GLU A 245 10.42 4.58 -9.91
C GLU A 245 9.48 4.02 -8.84
N SER A 246 10.04 3.70 -7.69
CA SER A 246 9.33 3.20 -6.51
C SER A 246 9.75 4.01 -5.29
N LYS A 247 9.05 3.84 -4.17
CA LYS A 247 9.50 4.33 -2.87
C LYS A 247 9.92 3.15 -2.02
N ASP A 248 11.04 3.30 -1.31
CA ASP A 248 11.44 2.35 -0.28
C ASP A 248 10.60 2.55 1.00
N ASP A 249 10.83 1.71 2.00
CA ASP A 249 10.11 1.75 3.28
C ASP A 249 10.31 3.07 4.05
N SER A 250 11.33 3.84 3.71
CA SER A 250 11.57 5.19 4.25
C SER A 250 10.85 6.31 3.49
N GLY A 251 10.17 5.97 2.38
CA GLY A 251 9.52 6.91 1.47
C GLY A 251 10.45 7.59 0.47
N LYS A 252 11.73 7.20 0.42
CA LYS A 252 12.71 7.71 -0.54
C LYS A 252 12.49 7.08 -1.91
N PHE A 253 12.55 7.90 -2.96
CA PHE A 253 12.47 7.40 -4.33
C PHE A 253 13.70 6.54 -4.67
N ILE A 254 13.43 5.33 -5.12
CA ILE A 254 14.42 4.41 -5.69
C ILE A 254 14.04 4.10 -7.14
N ARG A 255 15.06 3.85 -7.95
CA ARG A 255 14.89 3.40 -9.34
C ARG A 255 15.26 1.93 -9.41
N ALA A 256 14.38 1.14 -9.97
CA ALA A 256 14.60 -0.28 -10.21
C ALA A 256 14.52 -0.57 -11.71
N VAL A 257 15.33 -1.53 -12.16
CA VAL A 257 15.21 -2.10 -13.50
C VAL A 257 14.27 -3.30 -13.38
N GLU A 258 13.18 -3.27 -14.12
CA GLU A 258 12.24 -4.38 -14.22
C GLU A 258 12.31 -5.01 -15.61
N GLU A 259 12.21 -6.34 -15.66
CA GLU A 259 12.02 -7.05 -16.93
C GLU A 259 10.64 -6.75 -17.51
N MET A 260 10.58 -6.55 -18.80
CA MET A 260 9.32 -6.38 -19.50
C MET A 260 8.65 -7.75 -19.69
N LYS A 261 7.35 -7.81 -19.47
CA LYS A 261 6.56 -8.99 -19.85
C LYS A 261 6.51 -9.04 -21.38
N ILE A 262 7.26 -9.94 -21.95
CA ILE A 262 7.28 -10.19 -23.39
C ILE A 262 6.11 -11.12 -23.70
N PHE A 263 5.14 -10.62 -24.49
CA PHE A 263 4.07 -11.47 -25.04
C PHE A 263 4.57 -12.09 -26.34
N GLY A 264 5.04 -13.35 -26.27
CA GLY A 264 5.60 -14.11 -27.40
C GLY A 264 7.10 -14.39 -27.25
N ASP A 265 7.61 -15.34 -28.02
CA ASP A 265 9.02 -15.79 -27.98
C ASP A 265 10.04 -14.77 -28.50
N THR A 266 9.58 -13.67 -29.08
CA THR A 266 10.43 -12.57 -29.55
C THR A 266 10.11 -11.30 -28.78
N GLY A 267 11.11 -10.73 -28.11
CA GLY A 267 11.02 -9.39 -27.53
C GLY A 267 10.55 -8.36 -28.56
N SER A 268 10.00 -7.25 -28.10
CA SER A 268 9.60 -6.17 -29.04
C SER A 268 10.85 -5.71 -29.80
N LEU A 269 10.98 -6.20 -31.04
CA LEU A 269 11.99 -5.75 -31.99
C LEU A 269 11.47 -4.48 -32.62
N ILE A 270 12.21 -3.39 -32.48
CA ILE A 270 11.96 -2.17 -33.22
C ILE A 270 13.07 -2.08 -34.26
N ALA A 271 12.71 -2.38 -35.51
CA ALA A 271 13.56 -2.11 -36.66
C ALA A 271 13.32 -0.66 -37.13
N SER A 272 14.39 0.08 -37.38
CA SER A 272 14.34 1.40 -38.01
C SER A 272 14.44 1.29 -39.52
#